data_1aa6af1d7f6d737ae107da4d400894e2
#
_entry.id   1aa6af1d7f6d737ae107da4d400894e2
#
_cell.length_a   1.000
_cell.length_b   1.000
_cell.length_c   1.000
_cell.angle_alpha   90.00
_cell.angle_beta   90.00
_cell.angle_gamma   90.00
#
_symmetry.space_group_name_H-M   'P 1'
#
loop_
_entity.id
_entity.type
_entity.pdbx_description
1 polymer ?
#
loop_
_entity_poly.entity_id
_entity_poly.type
_entity_poly.pdbx_seq_one_letter_code
_entity_poly.pdbx_strand_id
1 'polypeptide(L)'
;MGRKKLLFANKRTIFAHNLKKTMEITGKIIAVLPERGGVSKTGNEWKMQEYVLETHEQFPKKLCFNVFGADKIAQFNIQAGDEMTVSFDINAREYNGRWYNDIRAWRV
;
A
#
# COMPACT_ATOMS: atom_id res chain seq x y z
N MET A 1 21.33 -2.20 -33.72
CA MET A 1 21.83 -1.11 -32.94
C MET A 1 20.79 -0.11 -32.64
N GLY A 2 20.18 0.45 -33.64
CA GLY A 2 19.11 1.39 -33.37
C GLY A 2 18.02 0.83 -32.53
N ARG A 3 17.79 -0.44 -32.68
CA ARG A 3 16.77 -1.11 -31.90
C ARG A 3 17.03 -1.01 -30.41
N LYS A 4 18.28 -1.18 -30.02
CA LYS A 4 18.60 -1.04 -28.63
C LYS A 4 18.35 0.32 -28.09
N LYS A 5 18.67 1.30 -28.90
CA LYS A 5 18.43 2.66 -28.49
C LYS A 5 16.96 2.92 -28.31
N LEU A 6 16.18 2.35 -29.18
CA LEU A 6 14.73 2.49 -29.02
C LEU A 6 14.28 1.90 -27.72
N LEU A 7 14.86 0.78 -27.34
CA LEU A 7 14.48 0.18 -26.07
C LEU A 7 14.80 1.09 -24.90
N PHE A 8 15.93 1.75 -24.96
CA PHE A 8 16.30 2.65 -23.90
C PHE A 8 15.38 3.87 -23.85
N ALA A 9 15.04 4.38 -25.01
CA ALA A 9 14.12 5.49 -25.06
C ALA A 9 12.78 5.07 -24.48
N ASN A 10 12.34 3.90 -24.82
CA ASN A 10 11.10 3.38 -24.28
C ASN A 10 11.19 3.20 -22.78
N LYS A 11 12.32 2.80 -22.31
CA LYS A 11 12.53 2.63 -20.89
C LYS A 11 12.33 3.94 -20.16
N ARG A 12 12.83 5.01 -20.71
CA ARG A 12 12.65 6.31 -20.10
C ARG A 12 11.18 6.71 -20.13
N THR A 13 10.53 6.45 -21.23
CA THR A 13 9.12 6.75 -21.37
C THR A 13 8.31 5.94 -20.39
N ILE A 14 8.64 4.68 -20.22
CA ILE A 14 7.95 3.81 -19.30
C ILE A 14 8.12 4.33 -17.88
N PHE A 15 9.31 4.79 -17.54
CA PHE A 15 9.52 5.32 -16.20
C PHE A 15 8.63 6.53 -15.95
N ALA A 16 8.60 7.46 -16.90
CA ALA A 16 7.76 8.64 -16.75
C ALA A 16 6.29 8.25 -16.64
N HIS A 17 5.90 7.25 -17.41
CA HIS A 17 4.52 6.75 -17.35
C HIS A 17 4.22 6.13 -15.99
N ASN A 18 5.17 5.38 -15.45
CA ASN A 18 4.97 4.74 -14.17
C ASN A 18 4.82 5.74 -13.03
N LEU A 19 5.42 6.88 -13.14
CA LEU A 19 5.26 7.92 -12.13
C LEU A 19 3.82 8.37 -12.01
N LYS A 20 3.04 8.20 -13.07
CA LYS A 20 1.63 8.59 -13.09
C LYS A 20 0.71 7.44 -12.75
N LYS A 21 1.25 6.23 -12.71
CA LYS A 21 0.42 5.08 -12.43
C LYS A 21 0.16 4.95 -10.94
N THR A 22 -1.03 4.49 -10.64
CA THR A 22 -1.44 4.20 -9.28
C THR A 22 -1.51 2.70 -9.11
N MET A 23 -0.90 2.20 -8.06
CA MET A 23 -1.06 0.80 -7.72
C MET A 23 -2.35 0.65 -6.94
N GLU A 24 -3.23 -0.21 -7.44
CA GLU A 24 -4.55 -0.40 -6.84
C GLU A 24 -4.87 -1.87 -6.74
N ILE A 25 -5.66 -2.20 -5.74
CA ILE A 25 -6.17 -3.55 -5.59
C ILE A 25 -7.62 -3.46 -5.12
N THR A 26 -8.46 -4.31 -5.66
CA THR A 26 -9.88 -4.33 -5.33
C THR A 26 -10.22 -5.64 -4.64
N GLY A 27 -11.00 -5.58 -3.61
CA GLY A 27 -11.42 -6.76 -2.90
C GLY A 27 -12.25 -6.44 -1.69
N LYS A 28 -12.38 -7.44 -0.83
CA LYS A 28 -13.18 -7.35 0.38
C LYS A 28 -12.28 -7.33 1.60
N ILE A 29 -12.58 -6.45 2.54
CA ILE A 29 -11.86 -6.39 3.80
C ILE A 29 -12.31 -7.56 4.66
N ILE A 30 -11.40 -8.45 4.96
CA ILE A 30 -11.72 -9.64 5.75
C ILE A 30 -11.21 -9.55 7.18
N ALA A 31 -10.36 -8.59 7.49
CA ALA A 31 -9.87 -8.40 8.85
C ALA A 31 -9.50 -6.95 9.08
N VAL A 32 -9.82 -6.45 10.25
CA VAL A 32 -9.41 -5.14 10.75
C VAL A 32 -8.63 -5.40 12.01
N LEU A 33 -7.33 -5.10 12.00
CA LEU A 33 -6.48 -5.40 13.13
C LEU A 33 -6.53 -4.25 14.13
N PRO A 34 -6.13 -4.48 15.38
CA PRO A 34 -6.17 -3.40 16.37
C PRO A 34 -5.27 -2.24 16.00
N GLU A 35 -5.71 -1.03 16.31
CA GLU A 35 -4.89 0.14 16.13
C GLU A 35 -3.62 0.05 16.94
N ARG A 36 -2.55 0.57 16.36
CA ARG A 36 -1.29 0.75 17.07
C ARG A 36 -0.97 2.22 17.12
N GLY A 37 -0.27 2.61 18.15
CA GLY A 37 0.13 3.99 18.27
C GLY A 37 1.24 4.15 19.28
N GLY A 38 1.78 5.35 19.33
CA GLY A 38 2.83 5.67 20.25
C GLY A 38 3.21 7.12 20.13
N VAL A 39 4.29 7.47 20.82
CA VAL A 39 4.83 8.83 20.81
C VAL A 39 6.25 8.73 20.29
N SER A 40 6.56 9.51 19.27
CA SER A 40 7.89 9.52 18.70
C SER A 40 8.86 10.21 19.65
N LYS A 41 10.16 10.11 19.36
CA LYS A 41 11.17 10.74 20.18
C LYS A 41 11.01 12.25 20.22
N THR A 42 10.36 12.81 19.22
CA THR A 42 10.12 14.25 19.17
C THR A 42 8.84 14.66 19.87
N GLY A 43 8.15 13.70 20.50
CA GLY A 43 6.93 13.99 21.23
C GLY A 43 5.68 13.97 20.39
N ASN A 44 5.76 13.63 19.11
CA ASN A 44 4.60 13.55 18.23
C ASN A 44 3.89 12.22 18.39
N GLU A 45 2.59 12.26 18.50
CA GLU A 45 1.80 11.05 18.52
C GLU A 45 1.63 10.51 17.11
N TRP A 46 1.60 9.18 17.00
CA TRP A 46 1.33 8.54 15.72
C TRP A 46 0.35 7.40 15.94
N LYS A 47 -0.43 7.14 14.89
CA LYS A 47 -1.35 6.00 14.88
C LYS A 47 -1.27 5.30 13.54
N MET A 48 -1.46 3.99 13.59
CA MET A 48 -1.43 3.15 12.41
C MET A 48 -2.39 2.00 12.63
N GLN A 49 -3.06 1.59 11.58
CA GLN A 49 -3.94 0.43 11.66
C GLN A 49 -3.73 -0.43 10.42
N GLU A 50 -3.74 -1.73 10.63
CA GLU A 50 -3.56 -2.70 9.55
C GLU A 50 -4.87 -3.36 9.21
N TYR A 51 -5.01 -3.70 7.93
CA TYR A 51 -6.21 -4.32 7.40
C TYR A 51 -5.80 -5.41 6.44
N VAL A 52 -6.66 -6.40 6.26
CA VAL A 52 -6.41 -7.45 5.29
C VAL A 52 -7.54 -7.43 4.27
N LEU A 53 -7.16 -7.35 3.01
CA LEU A 53 -8.08 -7.36 1.88
C LEU A 53 -7.90 -8.66 1.12
N GLU A 54 -9.02 -9.27 0.70
CA GLU A 54 -8.97 -10.48 -0.11
C GLU A 54 -9.56 -10.19 -1.48
N THR A 55 -8.82 -10.58 -2.52
CA THR A 55 -9.24 -10.32 -3.89
C THR A 55 -10.34 -11.27 -4.33
N HIS A 56 -11.12 -10.83 -5.33
CA HIS A 56 -12.19 -11.63 -5.93
C HIS A 56 -11.65 -12.36 -7.14
N GLU A 57 -10.89 -13.42 -6.91
CA GLU A 57 -10.31 -14.21 -7.98
C GLU A 57 -10.65 -15.67 -7.76
N GLN A 58 -10.43 -16.48 -8.77
CA GLN A 58 -10.63 -17.92 -8.62
C GLN A 58 -9.76 -18.46 -7.49
N PHE A 59 -8.54 -17.95 -7.38
CA PHE A 59 -7.64 -18.27 -6.28
C PHE A 59 -7.37 -16.98 -5.52
N PRO A 60 -8.21 -16.66 -4.53
CA PRO A 60 -8.10 -15.36 -3.87
C PRO A 60 -6.76 -15.15 -3.20
N LYS A 61 -6.28 -13.92 -3.27
CA LYS A 61 -5.06 -13.52 -2.61
C LYS A 61 -5.36 -12.50 -1.54
N LYS A 62 -4.52 -12.46 -0.54
CA LYS A 62 -4.70 -11.54 0.57
C LYS A 62 -3.61 -10.50 0.56
N LEU A 63 -3.98 -9.28 0.88
CA LEU A 63 -3.05 -8.17 0.99
C LEU A 63 -3.22 -7.54 2.35
N CYS A 64 -2.14 -7.49 3.11
CA CYS A 64 -2.14 -6.79 4.39
C CYS A 64 -1.56 -5.40 4.14
N PHE A 65 -2.34 -4.37 4.42
CA PHE A 65 -1.88 -3.01 4.21
C PHE A 65 -2.16 -2.19 5.45
N ASN A 66 -1.49 -1.03 5.54
CA ASN A 66 -1.68 -0.17 6.69
C ASN A 66 -2.14 1.22 6.24
N VAL A 67 -2.80 1.89 7.18
CA VAL A 67 -3.18 3.28 7.04
C VAL A 67 -2.50 4.03 8.18
N PHE A 68 -1.77 5.06 7.84
CA PHE A 68 -1.00 5.83 8.78
C PHE A 68 -1.68 7.16 9.04
N GLY A 69 -1.85 7.50 10.32
CA GLY A 69 -2.41 8.77 10.72
C GLY A 69 -3.85 8.63 11.19
N ALA A 70 -4.12 9.17 12.39
CA ALA A 70 -5.46 9.10 12.97
C ALA A 70 -6.51 9.70 12.05
N ASP A 71 -6.17 10.80 11.38
CA ASP A 71 -7.10 11.48 10.49
C ASP A 71 -7.52 10.57 9.33
N LYS A 72 -6.55 9.89 8.73
CA LYS A 72 -6.84 9.02 7.60
C LYS A 72 -7.59 7.78 8.03
N ILE A 73 -7.25 7.24 9.19
CA ILE A 73 -7.95 6.08 9.73
C ILE A 73 -9.43 6.42 9.90
N ALA A 74 -9.71 7.57 10.46
CA ALA A 74 -11.09 8.02 10.66
C ALA A 74 -11.78 8.34 9.34
N GLN A 75 -11.05 8.97 8.42
CA GLN A 75 -11.61 9.37 7.14
C GLN A 75 -11.99 8.16 6.30
N PHE A 76 -11.12 7.17 6.24
CA PHE A 76 -11.38 5.98 5.45
C PHE A 76 -12.44 5.09 6.09
N ASN A 77 -12.46 5.05 7.40
CA ASN A 77 -13.48 4.30 8.16
C ASN A 77 -13.69 2.89 7.62
N ILE A 78 -12.60 2.15 7.46
CA ILE A 78 -12.64 0.82 6.86
C ILE A 78 -13.19 -0.18 7.87
N GLN A 79 -14.16 -0.95 7.44
CA GLN A 79 -14.81 -1.95 8.29
C GLN A 79 -14.65 -3.33 7.67
N ALA A 80 -14.67 -4.35 8.51
CA ALA A 80 -14.67 -5.72 8.01
C ALA A 80 -15.92 -5.94 7.18
N GLY A 81 -15.75 -6.57 6.02
CA GLY A 81 -16.86 -6.80 5.10
C GLY A 81 -16.98 -5.76 4.01
N ASP A 82 -16.29 -4.64 4.13
CA ASP A 82 -16.35 -3.61 3.11
C ASP A 82 -15.68 -4.08 1.82
N GLU A 83 -16.26 -3.70 0.70
CA GLU A 83 -15.66 -3.91 -0.61
C GLU A 83 -15.11 -2.60 -1.09
N MET A 84 -13.86 -2.61 -1.55
CA MET A 84 -13.24 -1.34 -1.92
C MET A 84 -12.05 -1.54 -2.85
N THR A 85 -11.64 -0.46 -3.46
CA THR A 85 -10.40 -0.38 -4.22
C THR A 85 -9.44 0.47 -3.40
N VAL A 86 -8.28 -0.10 -3.11
CA VAL A 86 -7.26 0.55 -2.28
C VAL A 86 -6.11 0.97 -3.16
N SER A 87 -5.75 2.24 -3.11
CA SER A 87 -4.56 2.76 -3.76
C SER A 87 -3.43 2.78 -2.73
N PHE A 88 -2.29 2.23 -3.10
CA PHE A 88 -1.22 2.01 -2.12
C PHE A 88 0.16 2.19 -2.73
N ASP A 89 1.13 2.36 -1.86
CA ASP A 89 2.55 2.36 -2.20
C ASP A 89 3.23 1.22 -1.49
N ILE A 90 4.30 0.71 -2.11
CA ILE A 90 5.10 -0.36 -1.52
C ILE A 90 6.49 0.20 -1.26
N ASN A 91 6.99 -0.04 -0.06
CA ASN A 91 8.35 0.32 0.29
C ASN A 91 8.93 -0.77 1.17
N ALA A 92 10.07 -1.31 0.77
CA ALA A 92 10.72 -2.34 1.56
C ALA A 92 11.76 -1.72 2.48
N ARG A 93 11.90 -2.30 3.66
CA ARG A 93 12.91 -1.85 4.60
C ARG A 93 13.60 -3.06 5.20
N GLU A 94 14.82 -2.86 5.63
CA GLU A 94 15.63 -3.90 6.22
C GLU A 94 15.69 -3.74 7.73
N TYR A 95 15.59 -4.86 8.41
CA TYR A 95 15.75 -4.89 9.86
C TYR A 95 16.42 -6.21 10.25
N ASN A 96 17.58 -6.12 10.89
CA ASN A 96 18.36 -7.29 11.32
C ASN A 96 18.63 -8.27 10.19
N GLY A 97 18.97 -7.75 9.03
CA GLY A 97 19.31 -8.58 7.87
C GLY A 97 18.12 -9.15 7.13
N ARG A 98 16.91 -8.81 7.52
CA ARG A 98 15.71 -9.27 6.83
C ARG A 98 14.99 -8.09 6.21
N TRP A 99 14.38 -8.34 5.06
CA TRP A 99 13.63 -7.31 4.35
C TRP A 99 12.14 -7.50 4.56
N TYR A 100 11.47 -6.41 4.84
CA TYR A 100 10.04 -6.40 5.05
C TYR A 100 9.39 -5.45 4.09
N ASN A 101 8.30 -5.89 3.47
CA ASN A 101 7.51 -5.04 2.61
C ASN A 101 6.50 -4.26 3.45
N ASP A 102 6.41 -2.98 3.19
CA ASP A 102 5.44 -2.11 3.83
C ASP A 102 4.50 -1.60 2.75
N ILE A 103 3.23 -1.95 2.87
CA ILE A 103 2.22 -1.57 1.90
C ILE A 103 1.30 -0.56 2.58
N ARG A 104 1.38 0.67 2.12
CA ARG A 104 0.68 1.77 2.77
C ARG A 104 -0.40 2.33 1.84
N ALA A 105 -1.64 2.29 2.32
CA ALA A 105 -2.76 2.85 1.58
C ALA A 105 -2.77 4.37 1.73
N TRP A 106 -3.02 5.04 0.61
CA TRP A 106 -3.15 6.50 0.62
C TRP A 106 -4.51 6.96 0.09
N ARG A 107 -5.28 6.03 -0.46
CA ARG A 107 -6.64 6.32 -0.90
C ARG A 107 -7.45 5.03 -0.95
N VAL A 108 -8.69 5.12 -0.61
CA VAL A 108 -9.63 3.99 -0.70
C VAL A 108 -10.94 4.42 -1.36
#